data_4895147f7dab6fe6f34dedcb8b090764
#
_entry.id   4895147f7dab6fe6f34dedcb8b090764
#
_cell.length_a   1.000
_cell.length_b   1.000
_cell.length_c   1.000
_cell.angle_alpha   90.00
_cell.angle_beta   90.00
_cell.angle_gamma   90.00
#
_symmetry.space_group_name_H-M   'P 1'
#
loop_
_entity.id
_entity.type
_entity.pdbx_description
1 polymer ?
#
loop_
_entity_poly.entity_id
_entity_poly.type
_entity_poly.pdbx_seq_one_letter_code
_entity_poly.pdbx_strand_id
1 'polypeptide(L)'
;LYLCFRCNGSDVFQSDICTCRPYLAFGIQEAIREAQNGGSGLAIYFRKEGRALGEVVKYLVYNARKRGGDTADKYFQRTENIAGVRDMRFQALMPDILHWLGVSKIDRMLSMSNMKYDAIVNSGIPILERVPIPDGNTAAPCQRYMD
;
A
#
# COMPACT_ATOMS: atom_id res chain seq x y z
N LEU A 1 7.38 6.47 8.32
CA LEU A 1 6.50 6.82 7.20
C LEU A 1 5.78 5.60 6.65
N TYR A 2 4.46 5.67 6.54
CA TYR A 2 3.64 4.71 5.82
C TYR A 2 2.99 5.34 4.59
N LEU A 3 3.07 4.66 3.45
CA LEU A 3 2.53 5.13 2.17
C LEU A 3 1.62 4.08 1.53
N CYS A 4 0.36 4.42 1.28
CA CYS A 4 -0.61 3.51 0.68
C CYS A 4 -1.55 4.20 -0.33
N PHE A 5 -2.16 3.38 -1.20
CA PHE A 5 -3.29 3.77 -2.01
C PHE A 5 -4.59 3.26 -1.40
N ARG A 6 -5.67 4.04 -1.54
CA ARG A 6 -7.01 3.69 -1.05
C ARG A 6 -7.47 2.33 -1.59
N CYS A 7 -8.24 1.65 -0.78
CA CYS A 7 -8.84 0.37 -1.12
C CYS A 7 -10.25 0.24 -0.56
N ASN A 8 -11.27 0.67 -1.31
CA ASN A 8 -12.67 0.50 -0.88
C ASN A 8 -13.03 -0.96 -0.63
N GLY A 9 -12.49 -1.89 -1.41
CA GLY A 9 -12.73 -3.31 -1.20
C GLY A 9 -12.35 -3.78 0.19
N SER A 10 -11.25 -3.26 0.73
CA SER A 10 -10.78 -3.59 2.08
C SER A 10 -11.37 -2.66 3.15
N ASP A 11 -11.43 -1.36 2.87
CA ASP A 11 -11.78 -0.35 3.86
C ASP A 11 -13.29 -0.28 4.13
N VAL A 12 -14.11 -0.52 3.10
CA VAL A 12 -15.58 -0.40 3.15
C VAL A 12 -16.26 -1.76 3.08
N PHE A 13 -15.85 -2.62 2.13
CA PHE A 13 -16.54 -3.89 1.84
C PHE A 13 -15.89 -5.11 2.49
N GLN A 14 -14.87 -4.93 3.29
CA GLN A 14 -14.19 -5.98 4.06
C GLN A 14 -13.79 -7.20 3.21
N SER A 15 -13.06 -6.95 2.12
CA SER A 15 -12.57 -8.02 1.25
C SER A 15 -11.76 -9.06 2.02
N ASP A 16 -12.06 -10.32 1.81
CA ASP A 16 -11.38 -11.47 2.42
C ASP A 16 -10.00 -11.78 1.80
N ILE A 17 -9.69 -11.19 0.65
CA ILE A 17 -8.40 -11.42 -0.05
C ILE A 17 -7.51 -10.18 -0.13
N CYS A 18 -8.03 -9.00 0.24
CA CYS A 18 -7.27 -7.76 0.19
C CYS A 18 -6.51 -7.50 1.48
N THR A 19 -5.21 -7.24 1.37
CA THR A 19 -4.33 -6.96 2.50
C THR A 19 -4.16 -5.47 2.82
N CYS A 20 -4.84 -4.57 2.11
CA CYS A 20 -4.64 -3.12 2.26
C CYS A 20 -5.05 -2.63 3.66
N ARG A 21 -6.16 -3.08 4.21
CA ARG A 21 -6.63 -2.67 5.54
C ARG A 21 -5.69 -3.12 6.67
N PRO A 22 -5.30 -4.41 6.77
CA PRO A 22 -4.31 -4.80 7.78
C PRO A 22 -2.98 -4.05 7.65
N TYR A 23 -2.53 -3.76 6.44
CA TYR A 23 -1.31 -2.99 6.23
C TYR A 23 -1.47 -1.54 6.68
N LEU A 24 -2.60 -0.91 6.39
CA LEU A 24 -2.90 0.45 6.84
C LEU A 24 -2.94 0.51 8.37
N ALA A 25 -3.65 -0.42 9.01
CA ALA A 25 -3.73 -0.51 10.46
C ALA A 25 -2.35 -0.65 11.11
N PHE A 26 -1.54 -1.57 10.60
CA PHE A 26 -0.15 -1.75 11.04
C PHE A 26 0.68 -0.48 10.84
N GLY A 27 0.57 0.16 9.67
CA GLY A 27 1.29 1.40 9.36
C GLY A 27 0.91 2.56 10.28
N ILE A 28 -0.36 2.69 10.63
CA ILE A 28 -0.84 3.70 11.59
C ILE A 28 -0.31 3.40 13.00
N GLN A 29 -0.35 2.14 13.44
CA GLN A 29 0.18 1.74 14.75
C GLN A 29 1.68 2.04 14.87
N GLU A 30 2.46 1.74 13.85
CA GLU A 30 3.89 2.05 13.81
C GLU A 30 4.15 3.57 13.80
N ALA A 31 3.35 4.34 13.07
CA ALA A 31 3.45 5.80 13.07
C ALA A 31 3.16 6.39 14.48
N ILE A 32 2.15 5.87 15.17
CA ILE A 32 1.82 6.26 16.54
C ILE A 32 2.96 5.89 17.50
N ARG A 33 3.52 4.69 17.36
CA ARG A 33 4.64 4.23 18.20
C ARG A 33 5.87 5.11 18.04
N GLU A 34 6.22 5.51 16.82
CA GLU A 34 7.30 6.45 16.57
C GLU A 34 7.04 7.82 17.22
N ALA A 35 5.83 8.32 17.14
CA ALA A 35 5.45 9.58 17.78
C ALA A 35 5.54 9.50 19.32
N GLN A 36 5.13 8.38 19.90
CA GLN A 36 5.25 8.14 21.36
C GLN A 36 6.70 8.03 21.82
N ASN A 37 7.60 7.59 20.96
CA ASN A 37 9.03 7.51 21.23
C ASN A 37 9.78 8.84 20.98
N GLY A 38 9.07 9.94 20.81
CA GLY A 38 9.65 11.28 20.62
C GLY A 38 9.99 11.62 19.17
N GLY A 39 9.65 10.76 18.22
CA GLY A 39 9.77 11.03 16.78
C GLY A 39 8.49 11.61 16.20
N SER A 40 8.37 11.52 14.87
CA SER A 40 7.17 11.91 14.12
C SER A 40 6.67 10.76 13.25
N GLY A 41 5.40 10.40 13.41
CA GLY A 41 4.74 9.44 12.56
C GLY A 41 3.99 10.12 11.42
N LEU A 42 4.11 9.59 10.20
CA LEU A 42 3.40 10.10 9.03
C LEU A 42 2.79 8.94 8.23
N ALA A 43 1.50 9.03 7.95
CA ALA A 43 0.79 8.13 7.04
C ALA A 43 0.22 8.92 5.86
N ILE A 44 0.61 8.56 4.64
CA ILE A 44 0.11 9.18 3.41
C ILE A 44 -0.77 8.17 2.68
N TYR A 45 -2.00 8.58 2.37
CA TYR A 45 -3.02 7.71 1.80
C TYR A 45 -3.61 8.31 0.52
N PHE A 46 -3.23 7.76 -0.63
CA PHE A 46 -3.71 8.23 -1.93
C PHE A 46 -5.05 7.61 -2.28
N ARG A 47 -6.00 8.45 -2.70
CA ARG A 47 -7.36 8.03 -3.05
C ARG A 47 -7.44 7.54 -4.50
N LYS A 48 -6.69 6.49 -4.84
CA LYS A 48 -6.68 5.82 -6.15
C LYS A 48 -6.97 4.34 -5.98
N GLU A 49 -7.92 3.83 -6.74
CA GLU A 49 -8.37 2.44 -6.69
C GLU A 49 -7.77 1.59 -7.81
N GLY A 50 -7.61 0.28 -7.56
CA GLY A 50 -7.28 -0.70 -8.57
C GLY A 50 -6.04 -0.35 -9.38
N ARG A 51 -4.95 0.11 -8.74
CA ARG A 51 -3.74 0.60 -9.42
C ARG A 51 -4.02 1.77 -10.36
N ALA A 52 -4.92 2.66 -9.94
CA ALA A 52 -5.45 3.79 -10.70
C ALA A 52 -6.27 3.40 -11.96
N LEU A 53 -6.69 2.14 -12.07
CA LEU A 53 -7.58 1.63 -13.12
C LEU A 53 -9.06 1.61 -12.70
N GLY A 54 -9.34 1.93 -11.43
CA GLY A 54 -10.68 2.01 -10.88
C GLY A 54 -11.18 0.74 -10.21
N GLU A 55 -12.34 0.86 -9.54
CA GLU A 55 -12.93 -0.22 -8.74
C GLU A 55 -13.39 -1.41 -9.60
N VAL A 56 -13.97 -1.14 -10.76
CA VAL A 56 -14.50 -2.19 -11.64
C VAL A 56 -13.37 -3.13 -12.05
N VAL A 57 -12.25 -2.61 -12.52
CA VAL A 57 -11.07 -3.42 -12.88
C VAL A 57 -10.57 -4.22 -11.69
N LYS A 58 -10.48 -3.59 -10.51
CA LYS A 58 -10.06 -4.26 -9.28
C LYS A 58 -10.95 -5.45 -8.93
N TYR A 59 -12.26 -5.30 -8.97
CA TYR A 59 -13.19 -6.40 -8.64
C TYR A 59 -13.18 -7.49 -9.69
N LEU A 60 -13.05 -7.16 -10.97
CA LEU A 60 -12.86 -8.15 -12.03
C LEU A 60 -11.58 -8.98 -11.80
N VAL A 61 -10.48 -8.33 -11.44
CA VAL A 61 -9.21 -9.00 -11.10
C VAL A 61 -9.37 -9.90 -9.88
N TYR A 62 -10.01 -9.43 -8.81
CA TYR A 62 -10.24 -10.24 -7.62
C TYR A 62 -11.13 -11.43 -7.89
N ASN A 63 -12.21 -11.27 -8.66
CA ASN A 63 -13.06 -12.37 -9.07
C ASN A 63 -12.32 -13.40 -9.92
N ALA A 64 -11.50 -12.92 -10.87
CA ALA A 64 -10.70 -13.82 -11.71
C ALA A 64 -9.68 -14.61 -10.87
N ARG A 65 -9.04 -13.98 -9.89
CA ARG A 65 -8.12 -14.63 -8.95
C ARG A 65 -8.84 -15.68 -8.10
N LYS A 66 -9.98 -15.35 -7.52
CA LYS A 66 -10.76 -16.29 -6.69
C LYS A 66 -11.20 -17.53 -7.50
N ARG A 67 -11.71 -17.32 -8.71
CA ARG A 67 -12.14 -18.41 -9.59
C ARG A 67 -10.98 -19.29 -10.05
N GLY A 68 -9.81 -18.69 -10.27
CA GLY A 68 -8.59 -19.39 -10.70
C GLY A 68 -7.78 -20.01 -9.56
N GLY A 69 -8.11 -19.73 -8.30
CA GLY A 69 -7.29 -20.12 -7.16
C GLY A 69 -5.90 -19.47 -7.15
N ASP A 70 -5.78 -18.28 -7.75
CA ASP A 70 -4.50 -17.61 -7.95
C ASP A 70 -3.92 -17.04 -6.64
N THR A 71 -2.61 -17.13 -6.51
CA THR A 71 -1.84 -16.46 -5.48
C THR A 71 -1.70 -14.95 -5.74
N ALA A 72 -1.20 -14.19 -4.76
CA ALA A 72 -1.13 -12.73 -4.84
C ALA A 72 -0.22 -12.21 -5.96
N ASP A 73 0.81 -12.96 -6.35
CA ASP A 73 1.74 -12.63 -7.43
C ASP A 73 1.04 -12.54 -8.80
N LYS A 74 -0.05 -13.30 -9.00
CA LYS A 74 -0.83 -13.28 -10.24
C LYS A 74 -1.67 -12.03 -10.43
N TYR A 75 -1.75 -11.16 -9.44
CA TYR A 75 -2.55 -9.93 -9.53
C TYR A 75 -2.17 -9.04 -10.72
N PHE A 76 -0.88 -8.87 -10.99
CA PHE A 76 -0.40 -8.05 -12.11
C PHE A 76 -0.77 -8.65 -13.45
N GLN A 77 -0.58 -9.95 -13.60
CA GLN A 77 -0.93 -10.66 -14.83
C GLN A 77 -2.44 -10.61 -15.09
N ARG A 78 -3.28 -10.81 -14.06
CA ARG A 78 -4.73 -10.71 -14.21
C ARG A 78 -5.18 -9.30 -14.52
N THR A 79 -4.54 -8.28 -13.95
CA THR A 79 -4.82 -6.88 -14.28
C THR A 79 -4.51 -6.59 -15.74
N GLU A 80 -3.37 -7.03 -16.25
CA GLU A 80 -2.99 -6.87 -17.65
C GLU A 80 -3.96 -7.58 -18.61
N ASN A 81 -4.39 -8.78 -18.27
CA ASN A 81 -5.35 -9.55 -19.07
C ASN A 81 -6.74 -8.88 -19.15
N ILE A 82 -7.15 -8.16 -18.11
CA ILE A 82 -8.46 -7.51 -18.03
C ILE A 82 -8.44 -6.09 -18.60
N ALA A 83 -7.41 -5.32 -18.27
CA ALA A 83 -7.33 -3.88 -18.55
C ALA A 83 -6.33 -3.50 -19.65
N GLY A 84 -5.54 -4.45 -20.15
CA GLY A 84 -4.48 -4.19 -21.13
C GLY A 84 -3.21 -3.54 -20.56
N VAL A 85 -3.23 -3.15 -19.29
CA VAL A 85 -2.08 -2.54 -18.58
C VAL A 85 -1.99 -3.09 -17.17
N ARG A 86 -0.77 -3.12 -16.61
CA ARG A 86 -0.51 -3.69 -15.27
C ARG A 86 -0.77 -2.72 -14.14
N ASP A 87 -0.45 -1.44 -14.35
CA ASP A 87 -0.46 -0.41 -13.33
C ASP A 87 -0.46 0.98 -13.97
N MET A 88 -1.34 1.86 -13.51
CA MET A 88 -1.45 3.24 -13.98
C MET A 88 -1.17 4.26 -12.86
N ARG A 89 -0.55 3.83 -11.75
CA ARG A 89 -0.21 4.74 -10.65
C ARG A 89 1.00 5.59 -10.99
N PHE A 90 0.88 6.87 -10.78
CA PHE A 90 2.01 7.80 -10.86
C PHE A 90 2.80 7.75 -9.56
N GLN A 91 3.90 6.99 -9.55
CA GLN A 91 4.75 6.87 -8.36
C GLN A 91 5.46 8.20 -8.00
N ALA A 92 5.68 9.08 -8.97
CA ALA A 92 6.24 10.42 -8.75
C ALA A 92 5.39 11.31 -7.82
N LEU A 93 4.10 11.03 -7.65
CA LEU A 93 3.26 11.73 -6.67
C LEU A 93 3.66 11.44 -5.21
N MET A 94 4.38 10.36 -4.96
CA MET A 94 4.83 10.01 -3.61
C MET A 94 5.84 11.02 -3.06
N PRO A 95 6.95 11.34 -3.78
CA PRO A 95 7.89 12.35 -3.33
C PRO A 95 7.32 13.77 -3.35
N ASP A 96 6.39 14.10 -4.24
CA ASP A 96 5.79 15.45 -4.31
C ASP A 96 5.12 15.84 -2.99
N ILE A 97 4.36 14.92 -2.40
CA ILE A 97 3.74 15.15 -1.08
C ILE A 97 4.79 15.34 0.01
N LEU A 98 5.87 14.56 -0.03
CA LEU A 98 6.96 14.68 0.95
C LEU A 98 7.68 16.02 0.83
N HIS A 99 7.96 16.47 -0.39
CA HIS A 99 8.55 17.78 -0.64
C HIS A 99 7.62 18.92 -0.18
N TRP A 100 6.32 18.80 -0.47
CA TRP A 100 5.33 19.78 -0.02
C TRP A 100 5.23 19.88 1.50
N LEU A 101 5.37 18.75 2.20
CA LEU A 101 5.40 18.70 3.67
C LEU A 101 6.77 19.13 4.26
N GLY A 102 7.78 19.38 3.44
CA GLY A 102 9.12 19.70 3.88
C GLY A 102 9.90 18.53 4.47
N VAL A 103 9.53 17.30 4.13
CA VAL A 103 10.22 16.09 4.58
C VAL A 103 11.49 15.91 3.76
N SER A 104 12.64 16.10 4.39
CA SER A 104 13.97 16.00 3.76
C SER A 104 14.64 14.64 3.97
N LYS A 105 14.15 13.84 4.92
CA LYS A 105 14.72 12.54 5.28
C LYS A 105 13.63 11.63 5.87
N ILE A 106 13.71 10.35 5.60
CA ILE A 106 12.87 9.33 6.19
C ILE A 106 13.76 8.36 6.98
N ASP A 107 13.56 8.29 8.29
CA ASP A 107 14.31 7.35 9.13
C ASP A 107 13.81 5.92 8.91
N ARG A 108 12.50 5.71 8.96
CA ARG A 108 11.88 4.39 8.78
C ARG A 108 10.70 4.46 7.79
N MET A 109 10.76 3.64 6.75
CA MET A 109 9.70 3.52 5.74
C MET A 109 9.04 2.15 5.79
N LEU A 110 7.73 2.11 5.96
CA LEU A 110 6.93 0.90 5.85
C LEU A 110 6.34 0.83 4.44
N SER A 111 6.89 -0.01 3.59
CA SER A 111 6.34 -0.30 2.27
C SER A 111 6.98 -1.54 1.67
N MET A 112 6.16 -2.42 1.07
CA MET A 112 6.61 -3.58 0.30
C MET A 112 6.93 -3.21 -1.17
N SER A 113 6.60 -1.99 -1.61
CA SER A 113 6.74 -1.57 -3.01
C SER A 113 8.12 -0.99 -3.30
N ASN A 114 8.90 -1.65 -4.14
CA ASN A 114 10.16 -1.11 -4.65
C ASN A 114 9.93 0.16 -5.46
N MET A 115 8.89 0.21 -6.29
CA MET A 115 8.58 1.39 -7.09
C MET A 115 8.37 2.66 -6.25
N LYS A 116 7.73 2.54 -5.08
CA LYS A 116 7.57 3.68 -4.16
C LYS A 116 8.89 4.07 -3.52
N TYR A 117 9.65 3.09 -3.08
CA TYR A 117 10.98 3.30 -2.51
C TYR A 117 11.89 4.02 -3.49
N ASP A 118 12.01 3.48 -4.71
CA ASP A 118 12.87 4.02 -5.75
C ASP A 118 12.44 5.46 -6.14
N ALA A 119 11.14 5.72 -6.28
CA ALA A 119 10.63 7.05 -6.59
C ALA A 119 11.03 8.10 -5.53
N ILE A 120 10.97 7.74 -4.25
CA ILE A 120 11.33 8.63 -3.13
C ILE A 120 12.85 8.87 -3.10
N VAL A 121 13.64 7.82 -3.16
CA VAL A 121 15.11 7.93 -3.13
C VAL A 121 15.62 8.71 -4.35
N ASN A 122 15.10 8.42 -5.54
CA ASN A 122 15.47 9.12 -6.77
C ASN A 122 15.06 10.61 -6.77
N SER A 123 14.12 11.01 -5.93
CA SER A 123 13.73 12.41 -5.74
C SER A 123 14.65 13.19 -4.80
N GLY A 124 15.67 12.54 -4.23
CA GLY A 124 16.62 13.15 -3.31
C GLY A 124 16.27 13.04 -1.83
N ILE A 125 15.24 12.26 -1.46
CA ILE A 125 14.86 12.02 -0.07
C ILE A 125 15.45 10.68 0.38
N PRO A 126 16.50 10.67 1.23
CA PRO A 126 17.10 9.45 1.72
C PRO A 126 16.16 8.69 2.67
N ILE A 127 16.18 7.37 2.56
CA ILE A 127 15.47 6.44 3.45
C ILE A 127 16.54 5.62 4.17
N LEU A 128 16.59 5.73 5.51
CA LEU A 128 17.62 5.06 6.30
C LEU A 128 17.32 3.58 6.53
N GLU A 129 16.06 3.27 6.81
CA GLU A 129 15.60 1.90 7.07
C GLU A 129 14.30 1.60 6.34
N ARG A 130 14.22 0.44 5.72
CA ARG A 130 12.99 -0.09 5.17
C ARG A 130 12.46 -1.19 6.08
N VAL A 131 11.33 -0.93 6.74
CA VAL A 131 10.73 -1.86 7.69
C VAL A 131 9.86 -2.86 6.93
N PRO A 132 10.13 -4.16 7.05
CA PRO A 132 9.27 -5.18 6.45
C PRO A 132 7.94 -5.25 7.20
N ILE A 133 6.88 -5.53 6.46
CA ILE A 133 5.58 -5.83 7.05
C ILE A 133 5.59 -7.31 7.42
N PRO A 134 5.32 -7.68 8.70
CA PRO A 134 5.36 -9.07 9.14
C PRO A 134 4.38 -9.97 8.36
N ASP A 135 4.81 -11.17 8.01
CA ASP A 135 4.01 -12.14 7.24
C ASP A 135 2.67 -12.48 7.91
N GLY A 136 2.61 -12.47 9.23
CA GLY A 136 1.37 -12.64 10.00
C GLY A 136 0.30 -11.57 9.72
N ASN A 137 0.69 -10.40 9.22
CA ASN A 137 -0.21 -9.34 8.79
C ASN A 137 -0.58 -9.45 7.30
N THR A 138 0.15 -10.28 6.53
CA THR A 138 -0.12 -10.52 5.11
C THR A 138 -1.08 -11.68 4.87
N ALA A 139 -1.08 -12.67 5.76
CA ALA A 139 -1.82 -13.93 5.62
C ALA A 139 -3.04 -14.06 6.55
N ALA A 140 -3.18 -13.20 7.55
CA ALA A 140 -4.34 -13.26 8.42
C ALA A 140 -5.55 -12.62 7.75
N PRO A 141 -6.67 -13.31 7.66
CA PRO A 141 -7.93 -12.68 7.27
C PRO A 141 -8.22 -11.51 8.21
N CYS A 142 -8.96 -10.57 7.72
CA CYS A 142 -9.44 -9.33 8.38
C CYS A 142 -10.00 -9.53 9.82
N GLN A 143 -10.06 -10.76 10.27
CA GLN A 143 -10.66 -11.23 11.52
C GLN A 143 -9.95 -10.77 12.81
N ARG A 144 -8.64 -10.46 12.75
CA ARG A 144 -7.92 -10.01 13.95
C ARG A 144 -8.19 -8.55 14.35
N TYR A 145 -8.85 -7.80 13.50
CA TYR A 145 -9.12 -6.38 13.72
C TYR A 145 -10.63 -6.08 13.81
N MET A 146 -11.45 -7.12 13.92
CA MET A 146 -12.91 -7.00 14.06
C MET A 146 -13.43 -7.38 15.47
N ASP A 147 -12.54 -7.73 16.38
CA ASP A 147 -12.86 -8.01 17.80
C ASP A 147 -12.57 -6.78 18.67
#